data_c98cefda5d053b376b2dbf0f60ba1c3c
#
_entry.id   c98cefda5d053b376b2dbf0f60ba1c3c
#
_cell.length_a   1.000
_cell.length_b   1.000
_cell.length_c   1.000
_cell.angle_alpha   90.00
_cell.angle_beta   90.00
_cell.angle_gamma   90.00
#
_symmetry.space_group_name_H-M   'P 1'
#
loop_
_entity.id
_entity.type
_entity.pdbx_description
1 polymer ?
#
loop_
_entity_poly.entity_id
_entity_poly.type
_entity_poly.pdbx_seq_one_letter_code
_entity_poly.pdbx_strand_id
1 'polypeptide(L)'
;MAAGLLAGCGSNGGTESTSGSTATSSAKTESSASDTTDTSDRPTYKIATVRWTDTWPTDFLHEGVMKEIEDKMNINIDWQVYYNSDWSEQKSLLLASGDLPDAFLGSICLTQADMAQNKSAFLDLTDLIEK
;
A
#
# COMPACT_ATOMS: atom_id res chain seq x y z
N MET A 1 36.42 -28.18 -22.71
CA MET A 1 37.40 -28.77 -21.79
C MET A 1 37.24 -28.17 -20.40
N ALA A 2 37.07 -29.10 -19.43
CA ALA A 2 37.18 -28.95 -17.95
C ALA A 2 36.19 -27.99 -17.29
N ALA A 3 35.13 -28.35 -16.59
CA ALA A 3 34.91 -29.21 -15.43
C ALA A 3 35.59 -28.66 -14.14
N GLY A 4 34.76 -28.33 -13.16
CA GLY A 4 35.20 -27.95 -11.81
C GLY A 4 34.02 -27.90 -10.85
N LEU A 5 33.61 -29.03 -10.34
CA LEU A 5 32.74 -29.24 -9.18
C LEU A 5 33.51 -29.01 -7.91
N LEU A 6 32.93 -28.37 -6.90
CA LEU A 6 33.31 -28.59 -5.50
C LEU A 6 32.08 -28.43 -4.61
N ALA A 7 31.65 -29.56 -4.07
CA ALA A 7 30.73 -29.71 -2.98
C ALA A 7 31.46 -29.49 -1.65
N GLY A 8 30.74 -28.91 -0.66
CA GLY A 8 31.21 -28.78 0.71
C GLY A 8 30.06 -28.87 1.68
N CYS A 9 29.73 -30.08 2.12
CA CYS A 9 28.92 -30.39 3.30
C CYS A 9 29.71 -30.06 4.57
N GLY A 10 29.05 -29.52 5.59
CA GLY A 10 29.56 -29.39 6.94
C GLY A 10 28.42 -29.34 7.95
N SER A 11 28.02 -30.52 8.44
CA SER A 11 27.19 -30.73 9.64
C SER A 11 28.02 -30.54 10.90
N ASN A 12 27.39 -29.98 11.95
CA ASN A 12 27.51 -30.35 13.37
C ASN A 12 26.57 -29.44 14.17
N GLY A 13 25.60 -29.84 15.01
CA GLY A 13 25.54 -30.98 15.89
C GLY A 13 25.64 -30.52 17.34
N GLY A 14 24.50 -30.63 18.11
CA GLY A 14 24.47 -30.69 19.56
C GLY A 14 24.25 -29.39 20.32
N THR A 15 23.49 -29.27 21.37
CA THR A 15 22.84 -30.12 22.35
C THR A 15 22.14 -29.18 23.36
N GLU A 16 20.98 -29.57 23.82
CA GLU A 16 20.16 -29.21 24.98
C GLU A 16 20.86 -28.50 26.17
N SER A 17 20.16 -27.59 26.84
CA SER A 17 19.65 -27.84 28.21
C SER A 17 18.96 -26.64 28.84
N THR A 18 17.70 -26.83 29.19
CA THR A 18 16.99 -26.70 30.48
C THR A 18 17.08 -25.44 31.33
N SER A 19 15.85 -25.02 31.65
CA SER A 19 15.34 -24.68 32.99
C SER A 19 15.49 -23.26 33.51
N GLY A 20 14.34 -22.65 33.75
CA GLY A 20 14.05 -22.19 35.10
C GLY A 20 13.40 -20.83 35.24
N SER A 21 12.11 -20.87 35.57
CA SER A 21 11.41 -20.12 36.62
C SER A 21 11.12 -18.63 36.51
N THR A 22 9.82 -18.38 36.37
CA THR A 22 8.95 -17.47 37.15
C THR A 22 9.47 -16.08 37.56
N ALA A 23 8.81 -15.05 37.07
CA ALA A 23 8.34 -13.96 37.93
C ALA A 23 7.15 -13.25 37.24
N THR A 24 6.00 -13.38 37.85
CA THR A 24 4.76 -12.67 37.70
C THR A 24 4.99 -11.17 37.93
N SER A 25 4.61 -10.34 37.01
CA SER A 25 4.29 -8.95 37.28
C SER A 25 3.08 -8.56 36.45
N SER A 26 1.95 -8.49 37.13
CA SER A 26 0.69 -7.97 36.63
C SER A 26 0.84 -6.47 36.41
N ALA A 27 0.89 -6.04 35.14
CA ALA A 27 0.55 -4.68 34.77
C ALA A 27 -0.80 -4.72 34.04
N LYS A 28 -1.80 -4.22 34.72
CA LYS A 28 -3.15 -3.98 34.25
C LYS A 28 -3.05 -2.88 33.17
N THR A 29 -3.01 -3.28 31.92
CA THR A 29 -3.21 -2.37 30.80
C THR A 29 -4.69 -2.41 30.47
N GLU A 30 -5.31 -1.25 30.63
CA GLU A 30 -6.68 -1.01 30.22
C GLU A 30 -6.80 -1.32 28.72
N SER A 31 -7.64 -2.31 28.44
CA SER A 31 -8.07 -2.67 27.11
C SER A 31 -8.90 -1.50 26.57
N SER A 32 -8.28 -0.66 25.79
CA SER A 32 -9.01 0.17 24.83
C SER A 32 -9.65 -0.81 23.85
N ALA A 33 -10.96 -0.93 23.91
CA ALA A 33 -11.74 -1.71 22.97
C ALA A 33 -11.54 -1.09 21.58
N SER A 34 -10.63 -1.65 20.82
CA SER A 34 -10.64 -1.49 19.38
C SER A 34 -11.90 -2.18 18.88
N ASP A 35 -12.87 -1.38 18.53
CA ASP A 35 -14.01 -1.82 17.73
C ASP A 35 -13.40 -2.29 16.38
N THR A 36 -13.12 -3.58 16.30
CA THR A 36 -12.72 -4.23 15.06
C THR A 36 -13.97 -4.35 14.21
N THR A 37 -14.35 -3.26 13.59
CA THR A 37 -15.30 -3.29 12.49
C THR A 37 -14.73 -4.22 11.45
N ASP A 38 -15.43 -5.30 11.15
CA ASP A 38 -15.05 -6.23 10.08
C ASP A 38 -15.04 -5.45 8.75
N THR A 39 -13.85 -5.18 8.22
CA THR A 39 -13.65 -4.39 7.01
C THR A 39 -13.65 -5.25 5.75
N SER A 40 -13.83 -6.57 5.89
CA SER A 40 -13.72 -7.52 4.79
C SER A 40 -14.84 -7.38 3.74
N ASP A 41 -15.97 -6.79 4.13
CA ASP A 41 -17.16 -6.65 3.27
C ASP A 41 -17.28 -5.26 2.61
N ARG A 42 -16.25 -4.39 2.81
CA ARG A 42 -16.22 -3.06 2.23
C ARG A 42 -15.68 -3.09 0.80
N PRO A 43 -16.23 -2.30 -0.13
CA PRO A 43 -15.63 -2.14 -1.45
C PRO A 43 -14.23 -1.55 -1.33
N THR A 44 -13.28 -2.08 -2.09
CA THR A 44 -11.89 -1.61 -2.11
C THR A 44 -11.64 -0.84 -3.40
N TYR A 45 -11.12 0.37 -3.27
CA TYR A 45 -10.74 1.22 -4.39
C TYR A 45 -9.23 1.39 -4.45
N LYS A 46 -8.66 1.26 -5.65
CA LYS A 46 -7.24 1.49 -5.92
C LYS A 46 -7.01 2.97 -6.21
N ILE A 47 -6.21 3.62 -5.38
CA ILE A 47 -5.87 5.04 -5.58
C ILE A 47 -4.38 5.18 -5.80
N ALA A 48 -3.99 5.70 -6.96
CA ALA A 48 -2.60 6.03 -7.25
C ALA A 48 -2.23 7.41 -6.71
N THR A 49 -1.12 7.49 -5.99
CA THR A 49 -0.53 8.75 -5.54
C THR A 49 0.95 8.79 -5.85
N VAL A 50 1.47 9.99 -6.15
CA VAL A 50 2.89 10.19 -6.47
C VAL A 50 3.55 11.04 -5.41
N ARG A 51 4.69 10.57 -4.95
CA ARG A 51 5.50 11.24 -3.93
C ARG A 51 6.82 11.71 -4.51
N TRP A 52 7.35 12.80 -3.95
CA TRP A 52 8.63 13.36 -4.37
C TRP A 52 9.82 12.50 -4.01
N THR A 53 9.74 11.79 -2.88
CA THR A 53 10.85 11.01 -2.33
C THR A 53 10.33 9.79 -1.57
N ASP A 54 11.11 8.76 -1.54
CA ASP A 54 10.89 7.52 -0.79
C ASP A 54 11.17 7.68 0.71
N THR A 55 11.88 8.75 1.11
CA THR A 55 12.22 8.99 2.51
C THR A 55 11.05 9.49 3.37
N TRP A 56 9.96 9.94 2.75
CA TRP A 56 8.79 10.40 3.48
C TRP A 56 7.92 9.22 3.91
N PRO A 57 7.48 9.16 5.18
CA PRO A 57 6.64 8.07 5.65
C PRO A 57 5.30 8.02 4.90
N THR A 58 4.75 6.82 4.75
CA THR A 58 3.46 6.57 4.09
C THR A 58 2.35 6.22 5.08
N ASP A 59 2.67 6.13 6.36
CA ASP A 59 1.75 5.68 7.41
C ASP A 59 0.47 6.52 7.46
N PHE A 60 0.57 7.83 7.16
CA PHE A 60 -0.58 8.74 7.12
C PHE A 60 -1.65 8.33 6.08
N LEU A 61 -1.30 7.50 5.10
CA LEU A 61 -2.27 6.98 4.12
C LEU A 61 -3.21 5.95 4.73
N HIS A 62 -2.82 5.34 5.84
CA HIS A 62 -3.60 4.31 6.54
C HIS A 62 -4.04 4.76 7.94
N GLU A 63 -3.74 5.98 8.33
CA GLU A 63 -4.00 6.52 9.67
C GLU A 63 -4.66 7.90 9.61
N GLY A 64 -5.09 8.38 10.76
CA GLY A 64 -5.64 9.72 10.93
C GLY A 64 -6.83 10.00 10.02
N VAL A 65 -6.76 11.11 9.29
CA VAL A 65 -7.86 11.59 8.44
C VAL A 65 -8.23 10.60 7.33
N MET A 66 -7.25 9.92 6.74
CA MET A 66 -7.54 8.95 5.67
C MET A 66 -8.34 7.76 6.20
N LYS A 67 -7.97 7.25 7.37
CA LYS A 67 -8.74 6.20 8.02
C LYS A 67 -10.15 6.66 8.40
N GLU A 68 -10.31 7.89 8.88
CA GLU A 68 -11.64 8.43 9.17
C GLU A 68 -12.52 8.52 7.90
N ILE A 69 -11.93 8.84 6.76
CA ILE A 69 -12.64 8.87 5.47
C ILE A 69 -13.08 7.46 5.08
N GLU A 70 -12.19 6.48 5.15
CA GLU A 70 -12.52 5.07 4.87
C GLU A 70 -13.68 4.59 5.76
N ASP A 71 -13.61 4.87 7.05
CA ASP A 71 -14.64 4.45 8.01
C ASP A 71 -15.98 5.18 7.77
N LYS A 72 -15.96 6.49 7.51
CA LYS A 72 -17.19 7.26 7.24
C LYS A 72 -17.86 6.89 5.93
N MET A 73 -17.07 6.56 4.92
CA MET A 73 -17.57 6.17 3.60
C MET A 73 -17.84 4.68 3.49
N ASN A 74 -17.45 3.90 4.50
CA ASN A 74 -17.54 2.45 4.52
C ASN A 74 -16.84 1.79 3.32
N ILE A 75 -15.61 2.23 3.02
CA ILE A 75 -14.77 1.75 1.94
C ILE A 75 -13.40 1.34 2.47
N ASN A 76 -12.65 0.59 1.68
CA ASN A 76 -11.22 0.38 1.85
C ASN A 76 -10.47 1.08 0.70
N ILE A 77 -9.30 1.63 0.98
CA ILE A 77 -8.43 2.23 -0.04
C ILE A 77 -7.14 1.42 -0.15
N ASP A 78 -6.88 0.91 -1.35
CA ASP A 78 -5.62 0.30 -1.74
C ASP A 78 -4.71 1.38 -2.35
N TRP A 79 -3.77 1.88 -1.55
CA TRP A 79 -2.87 2.94 -1.96
C TRP A 79 -1.73 2.44 -2.83
N GLN A 80 -1.73 2.82 -4.09
CA GLN A 80 -0.63 2.58 -5.01
C GLN A 80 0.32 3.79 -4.99
N VAL A 81 1.42 3.66 -4.25
CA VAL A 81 2.38 4.75 -4.07
C VAL A 81 3.49 4.66 -5.09
N TYR A 82 3.63 5.69 -5.90
CA TYR A 82 4.71 5.85 -6.87
C TYR A 82 5.65 6.96 -6.44
N TYR A 83 6.88 6.93 -6.96
CA TYR A 83 7.86 7.97 -6.69
C TYR A 83 8.12 8.79 -7.95
N ASN A 84 8.35 10.09 -7.77
CA ASN A 84 8.52 11.03 -8.87
C ASN A 84 9.69 10.67 -9.81
N SER A 85 10.73 10.00 -9.29
CA SER A 85 11.85 9.50 -10.09
C SER A 85 11.41 8.58 -11.24
N ASP A 86 10.47 7.69 -10.97
CA ASP A 86 10.07 6.62 -11.87
C ASP A 86 8.67 6.86 -12.48
N TRP A 87 7.99 7.90 -11.99
CA TRP A 87 6.59 8.13 -12.32
C TRP A 87 6.33 8.29 -13.83
N SER A 88 7.20 8.95 -14.55
CA SER A 88 7.02 9.17 -16.00
C SER A 88 6.91 7.86 -16.77
N GLU A 89 7.73 6.89 -16.42
CA GLU A 89 7.73 5.55 -17.04
C GLU A 89 6.52 4.74 -16.59
N GLN A 90 6.29 4.68 -15.27
CA GLN A 90 5.17 3.95 -14.68
C GLN A 90 3.82 4.46 -15.19
N LYS A 91 3.65 5.77 -15.29
CA LYS A 91 2.45 6.40 -15.83
C LYS A 91 2.21 5.98 -17.29
N SER A 92 3.25 5.98 -18.08
CA SER A 92 3.15 5.59 -19.49
C SER A 92 2.73 4.13 -19.64
N LEU A 93 3.24 3.25 -18.80
CA LEU A 93 2.85 1.84 -18.75
C LEU A 93 1.40 1.66 -18.30
N LEU A 94 0.97 2.36 -17.25
CA LEU A 94 -0.41 2.32 -16.76
C LEU A 94 -1.41 2.78 -17.83
N LEU A 95 -1.13 3.90 -18.48
CA LEU A 95 -2.01 4.44 -19.53
C LEU A 95 -2.03 3.54 -20.77
N ALA A 96 -0.92 2.89 -21.10
CA ALA A 96 -0.84 1.99 -22.24
C ALA A 96 -1.45 0.62 -22.01
N SER A 97 -1.33 0.08 -20.79
CA SER A 97 -1.89 -1.23 -20.42
C SER A 97 -3.41 -1.21 -20.27
N GLY A 98 -3.97 -0.05 -19.89
CA GLY A 98 -5.37 0.06 -19.52
C GLY A 98 -5.69 -0.50 -18.12
N ASP A 99 -4.70 -0.98 -17.37
CA ASP A 99 -4.85 -1.39 -15.97
C ASP A 99 -4.70 -0.18 -15.06
N LEU A 100 -5.71 0.67 -15.08
CA LEU A 100 -5.73 1.92 -14.36
C LEU A 100 -6.26 1.75 -12.94
N PRO A 101 -5.75 2.55 -11.98
CA PRO A 101 -6.39 2.67 -10.67
C PRO A 101 -7.76 3.35 -10.82
N ASP A 102 -8.61 3.19 -9.80
CA ASP A 102 -9.93 3.82 -9.77
C ASP A 102 -9.83 5.36 -9.69
N ALA A 103 -8.76 5.86 -9.07
CA ALA A 103 -8.50 7.30 -9.00
C ALA A 103 -7.01 7.63 -8.93
N PHE A 104 -6.66 8.85 -9.35
CA PHE A 104 -5.36 9.46 -9.16
C PHE A 104 -5.47 10.62 -8.18
N LEU A 105 -4.68 10.62 -7.12
CA LEU A 105 -4.68 11.65 -6.10
C LEU A 105 -3.33 12.37 -6.03
N GLY A 106 -3.35 13.66 -6.31
CA GLY A 106 -2.19 14.53 -6.20
C GLY A 106 -1.90 15.33 -7.46
N SER A 107 -1.26 16.48 -7.29
CA SER A 107 -1.02 17.47 -8.36
C SER A 107 -0.02 17.02 -9.43
N ILE A 108 0.82 16.05 -9.11
CA ILE A 108 1.88 15.56 -10.03
C ILE A 108 1.53 14.23 -10.70
N CYS A 109 0.36 13.66 -10.40
CA CYS A 109 -0.04 12.37 -10.95
C CYS A 109 -0.29 12.45 -12.46
N LEU A 110 -1.12 13.38 -12.88
CA LEU A 110 -1.52 13.54 -14.28
C LEU A 110 -1.40 14.99 -14.72
N THR A 111 -1.01 15.18 -15.97
CA THR A 111 -1.04 16.49 -16.64
C THR A 111 -2.31 16.63 -17.47
N GLN A 112 -2.64 17.87 -17.86
CA GLN A 112 -3.74 18.11 -18.80
C GLN A 112 -3.54 17.39 -20.14
N ALA A 113 -2.29 17.27 -20.58
CA ALA A 113 -1.96 16.56 -21.81
C ALA A 113 -2.25 15.06 -21.68
N ASP A 114 -1.90 14.44 -20.55
CA ASP A 114 -2.20 13.03 -20.28
C ASP A 114 -3.70 12.77 -20.33
N MET A 115 -4.50 13.63 -19.68
CA MET A 115 -5.95 13.52 -19.68
C MET A 115 -6.56 13.74 -21.06
N ALA A 116 -6.06 14.70 -21.83
CA ALA A 116 -6.56 14.98 -23.16
C ALA A 116 -6.29 13.84 -24.15
N GLN A 117 -5.10 13.21 -24.04
CA GLN A 117 -4.70 12.10 -24.92
C GLN A 117 -5.44 10.80 -24.56
N ASN A 118 -5.79 10.62 -23.30
CA ASN A 118 -6.42 9.39 -22.78
C ASN A 118 -7.85 9.63 -22.31
N LYS A 119 -8.59 10.52 -22.97
CA LYS A 119 -9.92 10.98 -22.55
C LYS A 119 -10.91 9.85 -22.34
N SER A 120 -10.82 8.77 -23.10
CA SER A 120 -11.69 7.60 -22.97
C SER A 120 -11.42 6.75 -21.73
N ALA A 121 -10.28 6.95 -21.06
CA ALA A 121 -9.92 6.25 -19.84
C ALA A 121 -10.44 6.93 -18.56
N PHE A 122 -10.98 8.14 -18.68
CA PHE A 122 -11.47 8.93 -17.55
C PHE A 122 -12.98 9.10 -17.62
N LEU A 123 -13.62 8.99 -16.46
CA LEU A 123 -15.04 9.23 -16.30
C LEU A 123 -15.33 10.74 -16.23
N ASP A 124 -16.31 11.20 -17.00
CA ASP A 124 -16.84 12.55 -16.83
C ASP A 124 -17.75 12.61 -15.58
N LEU A 125 -17.39 13.45 -14.63
CA LEU A 125 -18.08 13.59 -13.36
C LEU A 125 -19.11 14.73 -13.37
N THR A 126 -19.30 15.46 -14.46
CA THR A 126 -20.15 16.67 -14.53
C THR A 126 -21.56 16.35 -14.04
N ASP A 127 -22.19 15.34 -14.60
CA ASP A 127 -23.57 14.96 -14.23
C ASP A 127 -23.70 14.39 -12.81
N LEU A 128 -22.59 13.92 -12.22
CA LEU A 128 -22.57 13.36 -10.87
C LEU A 128 -22.38 14.43 -9.80
N ILE A 129 -21.73 15.55 -10.15
CA ILE A 129 -21.45 16.65 -9.23
C ILE A 129 -22.65 17.62 -9.15
N GLU A 130 -23.44 17.74 -10.21
CA GLU A 130 -24.60 18.65 -10.29
C GLU A 130 -25.85 18.16 -9.55
N LYS A 131 -25.78 16.98 -8.90
CA LYS A 131 -26.85 16.40 -8.08
C LYS A 131 -26.67 16.73 -6.61
#